data_4707c868027dea856b90516c118ed2e6
#
_entry.id   4707c868027dea856b90516c118ed2e6
#
_cell.length_a   1.000
_cell.length_b   1.000
_cell.length_c   1.000
_cell.angle_alpha   90.00
_cell.angle_beta   90.00
_cell.angle_gamma   90.00
#
_symmetry.space_group_name_H-M   'P 1'
#
loop_
_entity.id
_entity.type
_entity.pdbx_description
1 polymer ?
#
loop_
_entity_poly.entity_id
_entity_poly.type
_entity_poly.pdbx_seq_one_letter_code
_entity_poly.pdbx_strand_id
1 'polypeptide(L)'
;ALNWRDGVLKKVWTYDSGATAGKGAYGKGNHSLMTADVDGDGAMELIPGSSTINSDGTFRCATSNTHGDALHVGVLVKGKGISVFMPHESEGGHDAHSADTCAFNFNTSGGSDNGRGVAEWVSASNTTSASCSSNAGSVNCADGKGSAPSAGSNFLIYWDADESRELTGGTSITKSGGGTLLNASGTASCNGTKSTPNLTADILGDWREELILHTTDNTALRIYTTTDVTKRRIYTLMHDPTYRMQVSFEQSSYNQPPHVGFHIGAGMADPPKPDIHVK
;
A
#
# COMPACT_ATOMS: atom_id res chain seq x y z
N ALA A 1 20.73 6.20 2.62
CA ALA A 1 20.33 5.57 3.89
C ALA A 1 21.17 6.06 5.05
N LEU A 2 20.54 6.18 6.19
CA LEU A 2 21.16 6.59 7.45
C LEU A 2 20.89 5.52 8.51
N ASN A 3 21.86 5.26 9.39
CA ASN A 3 21.72 4.37 10.53
C ASN A 3 21.95 5.15 11.82
N TRP A 4 20.97 5.11 12.73
CA TRP A 4 21.07 5.67 14.05
C TRP A 4 21.32 4.55 15.07
N ARG A 5 22.51 4.51 15.68
CA ARG A 5 22.84 3.57 16.76
C ARG A 5 23.75 4.23 17.78
N ASP A 6 23.55 3.91 19.05
CA ASP A 6 24.40 4.36 20.17
C ASP A 6 24.58 5.89 20.20
N GLY A 7 23.52 6.63 19.90
CA GLY A 7 23.56 8.09 19.87
C GLY A 7 24.26 8.69 18.64
N VAL A 8 24.64 7.87 17.65
CA VAL A 8 25.36 8.33 16.46
C VAL A 8 24.57 8.08 15.20
N LEU A 9 24.39 9.12 14.38
CA LEU A 9 23.82 9.02 13.04
C LEU A 9 24.94 8.82 12.01
N LYS A 10 24.93 7.68 11.33
CA LYS A 10 25.92 7.35 10.28
C LYS A 10 25.25 7.22 8.93
N LYS A 11 25.86 7.78 7.91
CA LYS A 11 25.48 7.51 6.51
C LYS A 11 25.94 6.09 6.15
N VAL A 12 24.99 5.27 5.66
CA VAL A 12 25.25 3.90 5.17
C VAL A 12 25.62 3.96 3.70
N TRP A 13 24.72 4.53 2.88
CA TRP A 13 24.93 4.73 1.45
C TRP A 13 24.15 5.94 0.95
N THR A 14 24.43 6.35 -0.28
CA THR A 14 23.69 7.37 -1.01
C THR A 14 23.42 6.85 -2.41
N TYR A 15 22.14 6.84 -2.81
CA TYR A 15 21.74 6.68 -4.19
C TYR A 15 21.48 8.07 -4.78
N ASP A 16 22.08 8.35 -5.94
CA ASP A 16 21.87 9.57 -6.73
C ASP A 16 21.30 9.13 -8.09
N SER A 17 20.05 9.49 -8.37
CA SER A 17 19.42 9.19 -9.66
C SER A 17 20.03 9.97 -10.82
N GLY A 18 20.90 10.93 -10.54
CA GLY A 18 21.44 11.86 -11.51
C GLY A 18 20.41 12.89 -11.98
N ALA A 19 20.79 13.69 -12.98
CA ALA A 19 19.95 14.74 -13.56
C ALA A 19 19.61 14.47 -15.04
N THR A 20 19.73 13.21 -15.49
CA THR A 20 19.54 12.86 -16.91
C THR A 20 18.29 12.01 -17.04
N ALA A 21 17.28 12.51 -17.73
CA ALA A 21 16.05 11.79 -18.02
C ALA A 21 16.33 10.42 -18.69
N GLY A 22 15.61 9.38 -18.28
CA GLY A 22 15.77 8.02 -18.79
C GLY A 22 17.00 7.27 -18.26
N LYS A 23 17.72 7.81 -17.29
CA LYS A 23 18.84 7.16 -16.62
C LYS A 23 18.47 6.83 -15.18
N GLY A 24 18.71 5.58 -14.79
CA GLY A 24 18.41 5.09 -13.44
C GLY A 24 16.98 5.43 -13.00
N ALA A 25 16.83 5.91 -11.78
CA ALA A 25 15.55 6.34 -11.20
C ALA A 25 15.22 7.83 -11.42
N TYR A 26 15.89 8.53 -12.32
CA TYR A 26 15.61 9.94 -12.59
C TYR A 26 14.16 10.14 -13.09
N GLY A 27 13.40 11.00 -12.41
CA GLY A 27 11.99 11.28 -12.73
C GLY A 27 11.02 10.13 -12.43
N LYS A 28 11.45 9.10 -11.68
CA LYS A 28 10.66 7.91 -11.35
C LYS A 28 10.03 7.96 -9.95
N GLY A 29 10.19 9.06 -9.25
CA GLY A 29 9.67 9.24 -7.90
C GLY A 29 8.15 9.34 -7.84
N ASN A 30 7.63 9.22 -6.64
CA ASN A 30 6.23 9.35 -6.26
C ASN A 30 6.15 10.30 -5.05
N HIS A 31 4.94 10.62 -4.58
CA HIS A 31 4.73 11.37 -3.34
C HIS A 31 4.86 10.50 -2.07
N SER A 32 5.24 9.26 -2.22
CA SER A 32 5.48 8.31 -1.13
C SER A 32 6.79 7.55 -1.32
N LEU A 33 7.18 6.80 -0.30
CA LEU A 33 8.26 5.84 -0.33
C LEU A 33 7.78 4.57 0.35
N MET A 34 7.90 3.45 -0.34
CA MET A 34 7.56 2.14 0.21
C MET A 34 8.78 1.23 0.23
N THR A 35 8.73 0.22 1.06
CA THR A 35 9.77 -0.81 1.12
C THR A 35 9.13 -2.20 1.13
N ALA A 36 9.80 -3.15 0.52
CA ALA A 36 9.43 -4.55 0.55
C ALA A 36 10.66 -5.43 0.25
N ASP A 37 10.68 -6.65 0.76
CA ASP A 37 11.62 -7.68 0.35
C ASP A 37 11.12 -8.26 -1.00
N VAL A 38 11.65 -7.73 -2.11
CA VAL A 38 11.11 -8.02 -3.46
C VAL A 38 11.68 -9.30 -4.07
N ASP A 39 12.82 -9.79 -3.56
CA ASP A 39 13.52 -10.97 -4.08
C ASP A 39 13.64 -12.12 -3.06
N GLY A 40 13.17 -11.91 -1.83
CA GLY A 40 13.11 -12.93 -0.80
C GLY A 40 14.44 -13.16 -0.07
N ASP A 41 15.34 -12.19 -0.11
CA ASP A 41 16.66 -12.28 0.56
C ASP A 41 16.63 -11.83 2.02
N GLY A 42 15.52 -11.29 2.50
CA GLY A 42 15.30 -10.81 3.86
C GLY A 42 15.69 -9.35 4.07
N ALA A 43 16.24 -8.67 3.08
CA ALA A 43 16.49 -7.23 3.12
C ALA A 43 15.39 -6.46 2.40
N MET A 44 15.20 -5.19 2.76
CA MET A 44 14.14 -4.37 2.18
C MET A 44 14.69 -3.51 1.06
N GLU A 45 14.14 -3.67 -0.15
CA GLU A 45 14.33 -2.75 -1.25
C GLU A 45 13.51 -1.48 -1.04
N LEU A 46 13.96 -0.40 -1.67
CA LEU A 46 13.25 0.87 -1.68
C LEU A 46 12.51 1.05 -3.01
N ILE A 47 11.23 1.36 -2.90
CA ILE A 47 10.35 1.62 -4.05
C ILE A 47 9.90 3.09 -3.96
N PRO A 48 10.61 4.03 -4.60
CA PRO A 48 10.23 5.45 -4.59
C PRO A 48 9.12 5.80 -5.60
N GLY A 49 8.71 4.85 -6.44
CA GLY A 49 7.71 5.05 -7.49
C GLY A 49 7.88 4.03 -8.61
N SER A 50 8.11 4.50 -9.84
CA SER A 50 8.31 3.67 -11.05
C SER A 50 9.70 3.01 -11.12
N SER A 51 10.34 2.81 -9.98
CA SER A 51 11.67 2.20 -9.89
C SER A 51 11.88 1.47 -8.57
N THR A 52 12.85 0.57 -8.55
CA THR A 52 13.30 -0.15 -7.35
C THR A 52 14.80 0.04 -7.16
N ILE A 53 15.21 0.25 -5.92
CA ILE A 53 16.61 0.41 -5.49
C ILE A 53 16.88 -0.68 -4.46
N ASN A 54 17.96 -1.42 -4.63
CA ASN A 54 18.37 -2.48 -3.73
C ASN A 54 18.67 -1.96 -2.32
N SER A 55 18.58 -2.82 -1.34
CA SER A 55 18.86 -2.55 0.07
C SER A 55 20.26 -1.96 0.33
N ASP A 56 21.23 -2.25 -0.55
CA ASP A 56 22.60 -1.72 -0.51
C ASP A 56 22.76 -0.34 -1.19
N GLY A 57 21.68 0.19 -1.79
CA GLY A 57 21.68 1.47 -2.49
C GLY A 57 22.02 1.39 -3.97
N THR A 58 22.21 0.21 -4.54
CA THR A 58 22.41 0.06 -5.99
C THR A 58 21.08 0.10 -6.74
N PHE A 59 21.10 0.60 -7.97
CA PHE A 59 19.92 0.63 -8.84
C PHE A 59 19.53 -0.78 -9.28
N ARG A 60 18.25 -1.16 -9.10
CA ARG A 60 17.73 -2.45 -9.54
C ARG A 60 17.06 -2.35 -10.90
N CYS A 61 15.98 -1.63 -11.01
CA CYS A 61 15.21 -1.50 -12.24
C CYS A 61 14.33 -0.24 -12.23
N ALA A 62 13.79 0.11 -13.41
CA ALA A 62 12.74 1.12 -13.55
C ALA A 62 11.82 0.77 -14.72
N THR A 63 10.56 1.17 -14.62
CA THR A 63 9.61 1.12 -15.74
C THR A 63 9.89 2.24 -16.75
N SER A 64 9.16 2.27 -17.87
CA SER A 64 9.19 3.41 -18.79
C SER A 64 8.41 4.62 -18.28
N ASN A 65 7.45 4.42 -17.34
CA ASN A 65 6.65 5.51 -16.79
C ASN A 65 7.47 6.45 -15.91
N THR A 66 6.93 7.62 -15.64
CA THR A 66 7.57 8.65 -14.84
C THR A 66 6.91 8.79 -13.47
N HIS A 67 6.67 10.02 -13.03
CA HIS A 67 6.09 10.35 -11.75
C HIS A 67 4.65 9.84 -11.60
N GLY A 68 4.31 9.38 -10.41
CA GLY A 68 2.96 9.00 -10.02
C GLY A 68 2.59 9.57 -8.66
N ASP A 69 1.29 9.50 -8.32
CA ASP A 69 0.78 10.09 -7.09
C ASP A 69 0.60 9.08 -5.96
N ALA A 70 -0.31 8.12 -6.10
CA ALA A 70 -0.49 7.05 -5.14
C ALA A 70 0.51 5.91 -5.40
N LEU A 71 0.95 5.23 -4.35
CA LEU A 71 1.92 4.14 -4.43
C LEU A 71 1.46 2.98 -3.55
N HIS A 72 1.19 1.85 -4.17
CA HIS A 72 0.80 0.63 -3.47
C HIS A 72 1.79 -0.47 -3.76
N VAL A 73 2.34 -1.08 -2.72
CA VAL A 73 3.39 -2.11 -2.83
C VAL A 73 3.00 -3.31 -1.98
N GLY A 74 2.63 -4.41 -2.63
CA GLY A 74 2.16 -5.62 -1.96
C GLY A 74 1.94 -6.79 -2.92
N VAL A 75 1.37 -7.89 -2.44
CA VAL A 75 1.05 -9.05 -3.28
C VAL A 75 -0.29 -8.81 -3.99
N LEU A 76 -0.24 -8.18 -5.16
CA LEU A 76 -1.43 -7.81 -5.93
C LEU A 76 -1.87 -8.88 -6.95
N VAL A 77 -1.03 -9.87 -7.22
CA VAL A 77 -1.33 -10.98 -8.14
C VAL A 77 -0.95 -12.30 -7.48
N LYS A 78 -1.90 -13.22 -7.39
CA LYS A 78 -1.70 -14.51 -6.73
C LYS A 78 -0.58 -15.31 -7.38
N GLY A 79 0.34 -15.81 -6.55
CA GLY A 79 1.48 -16.62 -7.01
C GLY A 79 2.58 -15.82 -7.73
N LYS A 80 2.48 -14.50 -7.79
CA LYS A 80 3.58 -13.60 -8.18
C LYS A 80 4.10 -12.87 -6.95
N GLY A 81 5.33 -12.44 -6.99
CA GLY A 81 5.95 -11.68 -5.90
C GLY A 81 5.30 -10.30 -5.68
N ILE A 82 6.02 -9.44 -5.03
CA ILE A 82 5.59 -8.07 -4.75
C ILE A 82 5.36 -7.31 -6.05
N SER A 83 4.22 -6.66 -6.14
CA SER A 83 3.84 -5.78 -7.24
C SER A 83 3.69 -4.34 -6.76
N VAL A 84 3.93 -3.41 -7.65
CA VAL A 84 3.65 -1.99 -7.48
C VAL A 84 2.40 -1.65 -8.29
N PHE A 85 1.49 -0.87 -7.73
CA PHE A 85 0.43 -0.20 -8.47
C PHE A 85 0.57 1.30 -8.31
N MET A 86 0.41 2.01 -9.41
CA MET A 86 0.61 3.46 -9.44
C MET A 86 -0.31 4.14 -10.47
N PRO A 87 -1.16 5.09 -10.07
CA PRO A 87 -1.78 6.06 -10.97
C PRO A 87 -0.79 7.17 -11.32
N HIS A 88 -0.91 7.72 -12.54
CA HIS A 88 0.02 8.69 -13.11
C HIS A 88 -0.57 10.08 -13.24
N GLU A 89 0.12 11.07 -12.68
CA GLU A 89 -0.28 12.47 -12.73
C GLU A 89 -0.12 13.05 -14.16
N SER A 90 1.05 12.89 -14.73
CA SER A 90 1.40 13.57 -15.99
C SER A 90 0.93 12.83 -17.24
N GLU A 91 1.05 11.53 -17.28
CA GLU A 91 0.66 10.70 -18.43
C GLU A 91 -0.82 10.27 -18.37
N GLY A 92 -1.48 10.48 -17.24
CA GLY A 92 -2.78 9.89 -16.97
C GLY A 92 -2.72 8.35 -16.90
N GLY A 93 -3.85 7.69 -16.76
CA GLY A 93 -3.89 6.24 -16.65
C GLY A 93 -3.29 5.69 -15.36
N HIS A 94 -2.97 4.41 -15.36
CA HIS A 94 -2.37 3.70 -14.24
C HIS A 94 -1.64 2.44 -14.70
N ASP A 95 -0.72 1.95 -13.90
CA ASP A 95 -0.05 0.68 -14.16
C ASP A 95 0.04 -0.21 -12.94
N ALA A 96 0.29 -1.51 -13.19
CA ALA A 96 0.85 -2.41 -12.19
C ALA A 96 2.06 -3.12 -12.78
N HIS A 97 3.12 -3.25 -12.00
CA HIS A 97 4.37 -3.88 -12.41
C HIS A 97 5.00 -4.70 -11.28
N SER A 98 5.92 -5.59 -11.63
CA SER A 98 6.73 -6.32 -10.66
C SER A 98 7.69 -5.36 -9.96
N ALA A 99 7.72 -5.38 -8.64
CA ALA A 99 8.69 -4.60 -7.87
C ALA A 99 10.13 -5.10 -8.05
N ASP A 100 10.31 -6.39 -8.34
CA ASP A 100 11.62 -7.02 -8.55
C ASP A 100 12.22 -6.68 -9.92
N THR A 101 11.43 -6.76 -10.99
CA THR A 101 11.94 -6.66 -12.37
C THR A 101 11.49 -5.43 -13.12
N CYS A 102 10.57 -4.64 -12.55
CA CYS A 102 9.86 -3.53 -13.19
C CYS A 102 9.10 -3.90 -14.49
N ALA A 103 8.90 -5.19 -14.75
CA ALA A 103 8.10 -5.65 -15.88
C ALA A 103 6.62 -5.36 -15.60
N PHE A 104 5.95 -4.73 -16.57
CA PHE A 104 4.53 -4.43 -16.44
C PHE A 104 3.67 -5.70 -16.41
N ASN A 105 2.73 -5.77 -15.48
CA ASN A 105 1.54 -6.59 -15.59
C ASN A 105 0.58 -5.96 -16.60
N PHE A 106 0.36 -4.66 -16.46
CA PHE A 106 -0.34 -3.83 -17.44
C PHE A 106 0.14 -2.38 -17.30
N ASN A 107 -0.08 -1.60 -18.36
CA ASN A 107 0.18 -0.17 -18.39
C ASN A 107 -0.89 0.51 -19.26
N THR A 108 -1.57 1.49 -18.73
CA THR A 108 -2.52 2.33 -19.43
C THR A 108 -2.05 3.78 -19.40
N SER A 109 -2.40 4.53 -20.41
CA SER A 109 -2.06 5.95 -20.52
C SER A 109 -3.26 6.74 -21.05
N GLY A 110 -3.18 8.06 -20.94
CA GLY A 110 -4.20 8.96 -21.43
C GLY A 110 -5.23 9.36 -20.37
N GLY A 111 -5.98 10.39 -20.68
CA GLY A 111 -6.88 11.05 -19.74
C GLY A 111 -6.22 12.28 -19.11
N SER A 112 -6.81 12.72 -18.00
CA SER A 112 -6.28 13.83 -17.19
C SER A 112 -5.45 13.27 -16.04
N ASP A 113 -4.90 14.18 -15.25
CA ASP A 113 -4.27 13.91 -13.95
C ASP A 113 -5.02 12.83 -13.16
N ASN A 114 -4.31 11.76 -12.82
CA ASN A 114 -4.83 10.61 -12.08
C ASN A 114 -4.12 10.50 -10.74
N GLY A 115 -4.38 11.45 -9.86
CA GLY A 115 -3.70 11.63 -8.58
C GLY A 115 -4.20 10.73 -7.45
N ARG A 116 -5.06 9.73 -7.70
CA ARG A 116 -5.62 8.87 -6.67
C ARG A 116 -5.77 7.45 -7.16
N GLY A 117 -5.54 6.52 -6.25
CA GLY A 117 -5.77 5.11 -6.51
C GLY A 117 -5.50 4.26 -5.29
N VAL A 118 -6.04 3.06 -5.31
CA VAL A 118 -5.78 2.00 -4.33
C VAL A 118 -5.74 0.66 -5.06
N ALA A 119 -4.95 -0.27 -4.54
CA ALA A 119 -4.88 -1.62 -5.07
C ALA A 119 -4.94 -2.63 -3.93
N GLU A 120 -5.97 -3.50 -3.94
CA GLU A 120 -6.10 -4.53 -2.92
C GLU A 120 -7.17 -5.58 -3.26
N TRP A 121 -7.19 -6.63 -2.45
CA TRP A 121 -8.17 -7.72 -2.45
C TRP A 121 -9.42 -7.27 -1.67
N VAL A 122 -10.34 -6.60 -2.36
CA VAL A 122 -11.49 -5.93 -1.74
C VAL A 122 -12.79 -6.74 -1.83
N SER A 123 -12.72 -7.95 -2.37
CA SER A 123 -13.91 -8.81 -2.56
C SER A 123 -13.51 -10.27 -2.68
N ALA A 124 -14.37 -11.15 -2.20
CA ALA A 124 -14.23 -12.60 -2.43
C ALA A 124 -14.22 -12.99 -3.92
N SER A 125 -14.68 -12.11 -4.82
CA SER A 125 -14.58 -12.31 -6.28
C SER A 125 -13.19 -12.04 -6.85
N ASN A 126 -12.30 -11.40 -6.11
CA ASN A 126 -10.88 -11.29 -6.43
C ASN A 126 -10.19 -12.65 -6.22
N THR A 127 -10.19 -13.53 -7.21
CA THR A 127 -9.66 -14.90 -7.06
C THR A 127 -8.25 -15.08 -7.60
N THR A 128 -7.83 -14.25 -8.53
CA THR A 128 -6.51 -14.33 -9.21
C THR A 128 -5.66 -13.09 -9.02
N SER A 129 -6.28 -11.93 -8.85
CA SER A 129 -5.59 -10.67 -8.59
C SER A 129 -6.45 -9.70 -7.80
N ALA A 130 -5.80 -8.77 -7.15
CA ALA A 130 -6.39 -7.60 -6.53
C ALA A 130 -7.12 -6.72 -7.56
N SER A 131 -7.95 -5.81 -7.07
CA SER A 131 -8.49 -4.69 -7.83
C SER A 131 -7.48 -3.55 -7.84
N CYS A 132 -7.10 -3.07 -9.00
CA CYS A 132 -6.33 -1.86 -9.23
C CYS A 132 -7.31 -0.74 -9.61
N SER A 133 -7.59 0.18 -8.70
CA SER A 133 -8.63 1.20 -8.83
C SER A 133 -8.04 2.60 -8.76
N SER A 134 -8.45 3.44 -9.69
CA SER A 134 -8.08 4.86 -9.71
C SER A 134 -9.20 5.69 -10.35
N ASN A 135 -8.98 6.97 -10.56
CA ASN A 135 -9.90 7.80 -11.33
C ASN A 135 -10.07 7.33 -12.78
N ALA A 136 -9.13 6.53 -13.30
CA ALA A 136 -9.21 5.91 -14.62
C ALA A 136 -10.07 4.63 -14.65
N GLY A 137 -10.64 4.22 -13.51
CA GLY A 137 -11.48 3.03 -13.38
C GLY A 137 -10.85 1.93 -12.53
N SER A 138 -11.53 0.78 -12.48
CA SER A 138 -11.11 -0.40 -11.70
C SER A 138 -10.93 -1.59 -12.61
N VAL A 139 -9.73 -2.15 -12.59
CA VAL A 139 -9.29 -3.27 -13.45
C VAL A 139 -8.60 -4.36 -12.63
N ASN A 140 -8.41 -5.54 -13.20
CA ASN A 140 -7.60 -6.58 -12.57
C ASN A 140 -6.11 -6.20 -12.57
N CYS A 141 -5.46 -6.28 -11.44
CA CYS A 141 -4.02 -5.96 -11.31
C CYS A 141 -3.10 -6.89 -12.12
N ALA A 142 -3.60 -8.05 -12.54
CA ALA A 142 -2.80 -9.02 -13.29
C ALA A 142 -2.58 -8.64 -14.76
N ASP A 143 -3.54 -7.95 -15.37
CA ASP A 143 -3.52 -7.73 -16.84
C ASP A 143 -4.22 -6.43 -17.29
N GLY A 144 -4.74 -5.63 -16.36
CA GLY A 144 -5.44 -4.38 -16.65
C GLY A 144 -6.77 -4.54 -17.38
N LYS A 145 -7.32 -5.74 -17.40
CA LYS A 145 -8.55 -6.05 -18.15
C LYS A 145 -9.75 -6.27 -17.24
N GLY A 146 -10.92 -6.22 -17.88
CA GLY A 146 -12.18 -6.46 -17.23
C GLY A 146 -12.61 -5.35 -16.29
N SER A 147 -13.73 -5.57 -15.60
CA SER A 147 -14.21 -4.73 -14.52
C SER A 147 -13.93 -5.44 -13.21
N ALA A 148 -12.98 -4.95 -12.45
CA ALA A 148 -12.73 -5.44 -11.11
C ALA A 148 -13.70 -4.76 -10.11
N PRO A 149 -13.95 -5.37 -8.93
CA PRO A 149 -14.65 -4.70 -7.86
C PRO A 149 -14.01 -3.35 -7.55
N SER A 150 -14.82 -2.29 -7.45
CA SER A 150 -14.28 -0.96 -7.13
C SER A 150 -13.71 -0.93 -5.72
N ALA A 151 -12.48 -0.50 -5.60
CA ALA A 151 -11.80 -0.30 -4.33
C ALA A 151 -11.86 1.16 -3.85
N GLY A 152 -12.63 2.01 -4.51
CA GLY A 152 -12.58 3.45 -4.26
C GLY A 152 -11.26 4.07 -4.70
N SER A 153 -10.93 5.23 -4.20
CA SER A 153 -9.71 5.92 -4.61
C SER A 153 -8.92 6.59 -3.47
N ASN A 154 -9.28 6.38 -2.21
CA ASN A 154 -8.61 7.05 -1.09
C ASN A 154 -7.79 6.07 -0.24
N PHE A 155 -8.43 5.20 0.55
CA PHE A 155 -7.74 4.42 1.56
C PHE A 155 -8.43 3.06 1.81
N LEU A 156 -7.74 2.15 2.49
CA LEU A 156 -8.17 0.78 2.73
C LEU A 156 -7.86 0.36 4.18
N ILE A 157 -8.63 -0.62 4.69
CA ILE A 157 -8.47 -1.16 6.04
C ILE A 157 -8.94 -2.62 6.09
N TYR A 158 -8.25 -3.50 6.83
CA TYR A 158 -8.79 -4.80 7.23
C TYR A 158 -9.68 -4.59 8.44
N TRP A 159 -11.00 -4.65 8.26
CA TRP A 159 -11.93 -4.26 9.31
C TRP A 159 -12.80 -5.40 9.82
N ASP A 160 -13.57 -6.06 8.97
CA ASP A 160 -14.56 -7.02 9.42
C ASP A 160 -14.02 -8.46 9.57
N ALA A 161 -14.88 -9.47 9.48
CA ALA A 161 -14.53 -10.84 9.78
C ALA A 161 -13.96 -11.64 8.60
N ASP A 162 -14.00 -11.09 7.38
CA ASP A 162 -13.48 -11.76 6.18
C ASP A 162 -12.09 -11.24 5.77
N GLU A 163 -11.45 -11.88 4.80
CA GLU A 163 -10.09 -11.54 4.36
C GLU A 163 -10.05 -10.44 3.30
N SER A 164 -11.20 -9.84 2.95
CA SER A 164 -11.24 -8.70 2.02
C SER A 164 -10.97 -7.40 2.77
N ARG A 165 -10.31 -6.46 2.12
CA ARG A 165 -10.16 -5.11 2.68
C ARG A 165 -11.36 -4.25 2.39
N GLU A 166 -11.76 -3.45 3.37
CA GLU A 166 -12.78 -2.45 3.28
C GLU A 166 -12.23 -1.12 2.80
N LEU A 167 -13.13 -0.28 2.29
CA LEU A 167 -12.83 1.06 1.79
C LEU A 167 -12.93 2.07 2.91
N THR A 168 -11.92 2.91 3.06
CA THR A 168 -11.90 3.99 4.04
C THR A 168 -11.82 5.32 3.31
N GLY A 169 -12.74 6.22 3.63
CA GLY A 169 -12.77 7.57 3.05
C GLY A 169 -13.36 8.56 4.04
N GLY A 170 -12.60 9.63 4.33
CA GLY A 170 -13.01 10.59 5.34
C GLY A 170 -13.11 9.95 6.72
N THR A 171 -14.33 9.82 7.24
CA THR A 171 -14.61 9.28 8.58
C THR A 171 -15.48 8.03 8.55
N SER A 172 -15.51 7.32 7.43
CA SER A 172 -16.35 6.14 7.25
C SER A 172 -15.56 4.94 6.73
N ILE A 173 -16.04 3.76 7.10
CA ILE A 173 -15.61 2.46 6.53
C ILE A 173 -16.81 1.85 5.81
N THR A 174 -16.58 1.41 4.57
CA THR A 174 -17.62 0.81 3.72
C THR A 174 -17.09 -0.43 3.00
N LYS A 175 -17.95 -1.39 2.69
CA LYS A 175 -17.59 -2.52 1.83
C LYS A 175 -17.53 -2.11 0.35
N SER A 176 -16.69 -2.78 -0.41
CA SER A 176 -16.77 -2.75 -1.87
C SER A 176 -18.13 -3.30 -2.31
N GLY A 177 -18.83 -2.52 -3.13
CA GLY A 177 -20.21 -2.84 -3.55
C GLY A 177 -21.31 -2.34 -2.60
N GLY A 178 -20.96 -1.67 -1.49
CA GLY A 178 -21.93 -0.97 -0.63
C GLY A 178 -21.99 -1.46 0.82
N GLY A 179 -22.73 -0.70 1.61
CA GLY A 179 -22.84 -0.95 3.06
C GLY A 179 -21.82 -0.19 3.88
N THR A 180 -22.29 0.62 4.83
CA THR A 180 -21.44 1.33 5.80
C THR A 180 -21.23 0.46 7.02
N LEU A 181 -19.98 0.20 7.38
CA LEU A 181 -19.61 -0.57 8.57
C LEU A 181 -19.32 0.33 9.76
N LEU A 182 -18.73 1.49 9.51
CA LEU A 182 -18.45 2.50 10.53
C LEU A 182 -18.75 3.89 9.99
N ASN A 183 -19.33 4.74 10.85
CA ASN A 183 -19.36 6.18 10.70
C ASN A 183 -18.78 6.81 11.96
N ALA A 184 -17.57 7.32 11.89
CA ALA A 184 -16.82 7.87 13.00
C ALA A 184 -17.22 9.33 13.28
N SER A 185 -18.47 9.55 13.68
CA SER A 185 -19.03 10.88 13.96
C SER A 185 -18.19 11.65 15.01
N GLY A 186 -18.02 12.95 14.78
CA GLY A 186 -17.26 13.83 15.65
C GLY A 186 -15.74 13.71 15.50
N THR A 187 -15.29 13.09 14.40
CA THR A 187 -13.89 13.05 13.98
C THR A 187 -13.70 13.67 12.61
N ALA A 188 -12.46 13.87 12.21
CA ALA A 188 -12.09 14.36 10.89
C ALA A 188 -10.90 13.57 10.34
N SER A 189 -10.80 13.57 9.02
CA SER A 189 -9.69 12.96 8.26
C SER A 189 -8.56 13.97 8.04
N CYS A 190 -7.39 13.46 7.68
CA CYS A 190 -6.21 14.23 7.33
C CYS A 190 -6.13 14.50 5.83
N ASN A 191 -5.13 15.28 5.43
CA ASN A 191 -4.69 15.46 4.03
C ASN A 191 -5.77 16.01 3.10
N GLY A 192 -6.65 16.89 3.60
CA GLY A 192 -7.62 17.63 2.79
C GLY A 192 -8.49 16.73 1.92
N THR A 193 -8.45 16.95 0.61
CA THR A 193 -9.27 16.20 -0.36
C THR A 193 -8.88 14.73 -0.51
N LYS A 194 -7.68 14.32 -0.05
CA LYS A 194 -7.29 12.90 -0.03
C LYS A 194 -8.06 12.12 1.05
N SER A 195 -8.54 12.82 2.10
CA SER A 195 -9.42 12.28 3.15
C SER A 195 -8.88 11.01 3.81
N THR A 196 -7.60 11.02 4.14
CA THR A 196 -6.89 9.87 4.71
C THR A 196 -6.98 9.85 6.24
N PRO A 197 -6.86 8.69 6.90
CA PRO A 197 -6.84 8.60 8.36
C PRO A 197 -5.57 9.21 8.95
N ASN A 198 -5.53 9.35 10.28
CA ASN A 198 -4.28 9.61 10.99
C ASN A 198 -3.39 8.38 10.99
N LEU A 199 -3.97 7.20 11.13
CA LEU A 199 -3.29 5.91 11.03
C LEU A 199 -4.30 4.80 10.79
N THR A 200 -3.92 3.78 10.01
CA THR A 200 -4.50 2.44 10.07
C THR A 200 -3.40 1.44 10.35
N ALA A 201 -3.54 0.62 11.37
CA ALA A 201 -2.58 -0.43 11.66
C ALA A 201 -3.19 -1.48 12.60
N ASP A 202 -2.71 -2.71 12.50
CA ASP A 202 -2.99 -3.79 13.45
C ASP A 202 -2.21 -3.55 14.75
N ILE A 203 -2.69 -2.60 15.57
CA ILE A 203 -2.05 -2.22 16.84
C ILE A 203 -2.51 -3.08 18.02
N LEU A 204 -3.67 -3.75 17.92
CA LEU A 204 -4.16 -4.67 18.95
C LEU A 204 -3.71 -6.10 18.71
N GLY A 205 -3.14 -6.40 17.54
CA GLY A 205 -2.48 -7.67 17.25
C GLY A 205 -3.41 -8.82 16.89
N ASP A 206 -4.59 -8.52 16.37
CA ASP A 206 -5.58 -9.53 15.95
C ASP A 206 -5.72 -9.67 14.43
N TRP A 207 -4.79 -9.07 13.67
CA TRP A 207 -4.64 -8.93 12.22
C TRP A 207 -5.61 -7.93 11.55
N ARG A 208 -6.68 -7.55 12.20
CA ARG A 208 -7.51 -6.45 11.72
C ARG A 208 -6.92 -5.13 12.18
N GLU A 209 -7.13 -4.12 11.36
CA GLU A 209 -6.52 -2.83 11.58
C GLU A 209 -7.43 -1.93 12.42
N GLU A 210 -6.85 -1.18 13.33
CA GLU A 210 -7.51 -0.08 13.98
C GLU A 210 -7.48 1.16 13.10
N LEU A 211 -8.59 1.93 13.14
CA LEU A 211 -8.70 3.23 12.52
C LEU A 211 -8.47 4.33 13.56
N ILE A 212 -7.47 5.18 13.35
CA ILE A 212 -7.21 6.33 14.20
C ILE A 212 -7.56 7.62 13.46
N LEU A 213 -8.43 8.43 14.07
CA LEU A 213 -8.86 9.74 13.58
C LEU A 213 -8.77 10.78 14.70
N HIS A 214 -8.44 12.01 14.34
CA HIS A 214 -8.51 13.13 15.30
C HIS A 214 -9.96 13.61 15.47
N THR A 215 -10.27 14.15 16.63
CA THR A 215 -11.56 14.80 16.89
C THR A 215 -11.66 16.11 16.11
N THR A 216 -12.88 16.54 15.77
CA THR A 216 -13.11 17.78 15.00
C THR A 216 -12.59 19.04 15.70
N ASP A 217 -12.42 19.00 17.02
CA ASP A 217 -11.85 20.07 17.83
C ASP A 217 -10.33 19.95 18.03
N ASN A 218 -9.70 18.92 17.44
CA ASN A 218 -8.28 18.61 17.55
C ASN A 218 -7.76 18.40 18.98
N THR A 219 -8.61 18.02 19.93
CA THR A 219 -8.19 17.83 21.33
C THR A 219 -7.81 16.39 21.65
N ALA A 220 -8.20 15.42 20.81
CA ALA A 220 -7.96 13.99 21.04
C ALA A 220 -7.81 13.22 19.73
N LEU A 221 -7.20 12.04 19.84
CA LEU A 221 -7.27 10.97 18.86
C LEU A 221 -8.27 9.92 19.34
N ARG A 222 -9.10 9.43 18.43
CA ARG A 222 -9.99 8.30 18.68
C ARG A 222 -9.49 7.08 17.94
N ILE A 223 -9.41 5.97 18.65
CA ILE A 223 -9.07 4.66 18.11
C ILE A 223 -10.37 3.88 17.98
N TYR A 224 -10.65 3.42 16.77
CA TYR A 224 -11.78 2.55 16.47
C TYR A 224 -11.27 1.15 16.16
N THR A 225 -11.87 0.16 16.77
CA THR A 225 -11.63 -1.26 16.52
C THR A 225 -12.93 -1.96 16.20
N THR A 226 -12.87 -3.03 15.43
CA THR A 226 -14.04 -3.86 15.13
C THR A 226 -14.40 -4.75 16.32
N THR A 227 -15.68 -5.10 16.42
CA THR A 227 -16.19 -6.12 17.34
C THR A 227 -16.60 -7.41 16.62
N ASP A 228 -16.41 -7.47 15.32
CA ASP A 228 -16.78 -8.64 14.52
C ASP A 228 -15.88 -9.82 14.83
N VAL A 229 -16.50 -10.98 15.04
CA VAL A 229 -15.77 -12.21 15.37
C VAL A 229 -15.36 -12.93 14.10
N THR A 230 -14.06 -13.06 13.87
CA THR A 230 -13.52 -13.84 12.76
C THR A 230 -13.08 -15.25 13.22
N LYS A 231 -13.24 -16.22 12.32
CA LYS A 231 -12.67 -17.58 12.49
C LYS A 231 -11.23 -17.66 11.99
N ARG A 232 -10.82 -16.70 11.16
CA ARG A 232 -9.46 -16.65 10.62
C ARG A 232 -8.48 -16.31 11.73
N ARG A 233 -7.36 -17.02 11.76
CA ARG A 233 -6.25 -16.73 12.68
C ARG A 233 -5.02 -16.41 11.86
N ILE A 234 -4.58 -15.17 11.96
CA ILE A 234 -3.36 -14.65 11.35
C ILE A 234 -2.54 -14.05 12.49
N TYR A 235 -1.23 -14.19 12.45
CA TYR A 235 -0.35 -13.49 13.38
C TYR A 235 -0.53 -11.99 13.17
N THR A 236 -0.24 -11.18 14.18
CA THR A 236 -0.29 -9.73 13.99
C THR A 236 0.50 -9.33 12.74
N LEU A 237 -0.11 -8.47 11.92
CA LEU A 237 0.51 -7.99 10.68
C LEU A 237 1.81 -7.24 10.96
N MET A 238 1.99 -6.71 12.17
CA MET A 238 3.22 -6.05 12.62
C MET A 238 4.44 -6.98 12.69
N HIS A 239 4.26 -8.30 12.58
CA HIS A 239 5.37 -9.25 12.39
C HIS A 239 5.89 -9.26 10.95
N ASP A 240 5.05 -8.91 9.97
CA ASP A 240 5.51 -8.77 8.59
C ASP A 240 6.36 -7.50 8.42
N PRO A 241 7.64 -7.61 8.02
CA PRO A 241 8.52 -6.46 7.85
C PRO A 241 8.00 -5.45 6.83
N THR A 242 7.42 -5.92 5.72
CA THR A 242 6.83 -5.07 4.68
C THR A 242 5.72 -4.21 5.25
N TYR A 243 4.76 -4.83 5.95
CA TYR A 243 3.65 -4.13 6.59
C TYR A 243 4.13 -3.12 7.64
N ARG A 244 5.00 -3.56 8.57
CA ARG A 244 5.51 -2.71 9.65
C ARG A 244 6.25 -1.48 9.13
N MET A 245 7.05 -1.65 8.07
CA MET A 245 7.74 -0.52 7.46
C MET A 245 6.76 0.43 6.79
N GLN A 246 5.75 -0.08 6.08
CA GLN A 246 4.75 0.76 5.43
C GLN A 246 3.87 1.51 6.44
N VAL A 247 3.51 0.88 7.57
CA VAL A 247 2.86 1.60 8.70
C VAL A 247 3.71 2.79 9.16
N SER A 248 5.03 2.65 9.24
CA SER A 248 5.92 3.74 9.64
C SER A 248 5.98 4.89 8.62
N PHE A 249 5.68 4.63 7.36
CA PHE A 249 5.63 5.62 6.28
C PHE A 249 4.23 6.22 6.05
N GLU A 250 3.19 5.66 6.63
CA GLU A 250 1.79 6.02 6.36
C GLU A 250 1.52 7.52 6.49
N GLN A 251 2.17 8.20 7.44
CA GLN A 251 2.06 9.65 7.64
C GLN A 251 3.14 10.47 6.93
N SER A 252 3.94 9.84 6.07
CA SER A 252 4.96 10.54 5.27
C SER A 252 4.39 10.90 3.92
N SER A 253 4.43 12.19 3.55
CA SER A 253 3.95 12.68 2.25
C SER A 253 2.47 12.37 2.00
N TYR A 254 2.10 11.72 0.89
CA TYR A 254 0.73 11.22 0.72
C TYR A 254 0.55 9.94 1.54
N ASN A 255 -0.41 9.96 2.46
CA ASN A 255 -0.77 8.78 3.23
C ASN A 255 -1.26 7.67 2.30
N GLN A 256 -0.71 6.47 2.45
CA GLN A 256 -1.11 5.27 1.70
C GLN A 256 -1.35 4.13 2.70
N PRO A 257 -2.34 3.25 2.45
CA PRO A 257 -2.58 2.12 3.31
C PRO A 257 -1.38 1.17 3.29
N PRO A 258 -0.97 0.61 4.43
CA PRO A 258 0.10 -0.36 4.48
C PRO A 258 -0.35 -1.68 3.85
N HIS A 259 0.52 -2.35 3.10
CA HIS A 259 0.31 -3.67 2.52
C HIS A 259 1.18 -4.72 3.20
N VAL A 260 0.74 -5.96 3.17
CA VAL A 260 1.53 -7.10 3.65
C VAL A 260 2.41 -7.70 2.53
N GLY A 261 3.51 -8.32 2.93
CA GLY A 261 4.42 -9.03 2.03
C GLY A 261 3.91 -10.42 1.60
N PHE A 262 2.68 -10.79 1.96
CA PHE A 262 2.06 -12.06 1.61
C PHE A 262 0.59 -11.85 1.20
N HIS A 263 -0.02 -12.87 0.60
CA HIS A 263 -1.40 -12.76 0.14
C HIS A 263 -2.40 -12.91 1.29
N ILE A 264 -3.21 -11.87 1.53
CA ILE A 264 -4.45 -11.95 2.30
C ILE A 264 -5.62 -11.65 1.34
N GLY A 265 -6.57 -12.58 1.25
CA GLY A 265 -7.71 -12.45 0.35
C GLY A 265 -8.33 -13.79 0.04
N ALA A 266 -9.26 -13.81 -0.90
CA ALA A 266 -9.98 -15.03 -1.29
C ALA A 266 -9.03 -16.18 -1.65
N GLY A 267 -9.19 -17.30 -0.95
CA GLY A 267 -8.36 -18.49 -1.15
C GLY A 267 -6.91 -18.34 -0.69
N MET A 268 -6.65 -17.49 0.31
CA MET A 268 -5.34 -17.44 0.94
C MET A 268 -4.95 -18.78 1.56
N ALA A 269 -3.67 -19.11 1.49
CA ALA A 269 -3.07 -20.21 2.23
C ALA A 269 -2.99 -19.87 3.74
N ASP A 270 -2.43 -20.78 4.54
CA ASP A 270 -2.07 -20.41 5.90
C ASP A 270 -1.06 -19.25 5.87
N PRO A 271 -1.19 -18.28 6.81
CA PRO A 271 -0.30 -17.14 6.85
C PRO A 271 1.14 -17.58 7.11
N PRO A 272 2.14 -16.84 6.62
CA PRO A 272 3.53 -17.13 6.92
C PRO A 272 3.74 -17.16 8.43
N LYS A 273 4.46 -18.15 8.90
CA LYS A 273 4.84 -18.21 10.31
C LYS A 273 5.97 -17.22 10.57
N PRO A 274 5.78 -16.22 11.45
CA PRO A 274 6.82 -15.25 11.70
C PRO A 274 7.99 -15.88 12.44
N ASP A 275 9.20 -15.39 12.18
CA ASP A 275 10.40 -15.73 12.93
C ASP A 275 10.43 -14.89 14.21
N ILE A 276 9.92 -15.46 15.29
CA ILE A 276 9.79 -14.77 16.58
C ILE A 276 10.96 -15.11 17.47
N HIS A 277 11.78 -14.12 17.75
CA HIS A 277 12.85 -14.22 18.74
C HIS A 277 12.37 -13.67 20.09
N VAL A 278 12.35 -14.54 21.10
CA VAL A 278 12.10 -14.13 22.49
C VAL A 278 13.48 -13.92 23.16
N LYS A 279 13.71 -12.72 23.68
CA LYS A 279 14.91 -12.40 24.46
C LYS A 279 14.70 -12.72 25.93
#